data_dbcbc0382f5459ac5538d3c92e9b193d
#
_entry.id   dbcbc0382f5459ac5538d3c92e9b193d
#
_cell.length_a   1.000
_cell.length_b   1.000
_cell.length_c   1.000
_cell.angle_alpha   90.00
_cell.angle_beta   90.00
_cell.angle_gamma   90.00
#
_symmetry.space_group_name_H-M   'P 1'
#
loop_
_entity.id
_entity.type
_entity.pdbx_description
1 polymer ?
#
loop_
_entity_poly.entity_id
_entity_poly.type
_entity_poly.pdbx_seq_one_letter_code
_entity_poly.pdbx_strand_id
1 'polypeptide(L)'
;MTTKKRNILILLFLVLASMKMPAQGIFVSSADSLPEGTKMVTNAKLIGVGATNLLDTYLSPEHYSGVDLRFLSHTVRERKGSDWSRQLVWQGNVAFADNRANEGSEMAGTLNFQYAIHHIWRLVDGRLRLKAGAMADANVGFLYNTRNGNNPAQARLSLDLSPSVAAAYDFRLWGKPLTLNYEASVPLVGLMFSPNYGQSYYEIFSEGNYDHNLVPTTFGSTPSLRQMLTLDFRLLHTTWRMGYLGDYHQASVNHLKSHTYTHAVVIGVVKRFSVVKLK
;
A
#
# COMPACT_ATOMS: atom_id res chain seq x y z
N MET A 1 21.02 -19.27 -13.69
CA MET A 1 20.30 -18.07 -13.16
C MET A 1 20.33 -17.01 -14.24
N THR A 2 19.18 -16.70 -14.86
CA THR A 2 19.10 -15.78 -15.99
C THR A 2 19.53 -14.37 -15.58
N THR A 3 20.13 -13.60 -16.49
CA THR A 3 20.65 -12.24 -16.27
C THR A 3 19.59 -11.33 -15.65
N LYS A 4 18.32 -11.52 -15.99
CA LYS A 4 17.15 -10.81 -15.45
C LYS A 4 16.99 -11.03 -13.93
N LYS A 5 17.16 -12.25 -13.43
CA LYS A 5 17.08 -12.57 -11.98
C LYS A 5 18.25 -11.98 -11.19
N ARG A 6 19.45 -11.91 -11.78
CA ARG A 6 20.64 -11.31 -11.16
C ARG A 6 20.47 -9.78 -11.00
N ASN A 7 19.92 -9.12 -11.99
CA ASN A 7 19.69 -7.66 -11.94
C ASN A 7 18.60 -7.28 -10.90
N ILE A 8 17.59 -8.10 -10.71
CA ILE A 8 16.56 -7.91 -9.67
C ILE A 8 17.17 -8.05 -8.28
N LEU A 9 18.06 -9.03 -8.07
CA LEU A 9 18.75 -9.21 -6.79
C LEU A 9 19.68 -8.03 -6.48
N ILE A 10 20.36 -7.48 -7.48
CA ILE A 10 21.25 -6.30 -7.34
C ILE A 10 20.41 -5.06 -6.99
N LEU A 11 19.26 -4.86 -7.62
CA LEU A 11 18.36 -3.75 -7.32
C LEU A 11 17.81 -3.85 -5.89
N LEU A 12 17.45 -5.04 -5.44
CA LEU A 12 17.01 -5.31 -4.06
C LEU A 12 18.13 -5.00 -3.05
N PHE A 13 19.37 -5.37 -3.37
CA PHE A 13 20.53 -5.10 -2.52
C PHE A 13 20.88 -3.61 -2.46
N LEU A 14 20.75 -2.87 -3.57
CA LEU A 14 20.95 -1.43 -3.63
C LEU A 14 19.87 -0.67 -2.85
N VAL A 15 18.60 -1.10 -2.89
CA VAL A 15 17.52 -0.53 -2.08
C VAL A 15 17.76 -0.80 -0.59
N LEU A 16 18.21 -1.99 -0.22
CA LEU A 16 18.58 -2.32 1.17
C LEU A 16 19.80 -1.50 1.64
N ALA A 17 20.79 -1.30 0.79
CA ALA A 17 22.00 -0.52 1.10
C ALA A 17 21.74 0.99 1.21
N SER A 18 20.73 1.52 0.49
CA SER A 18 20.32 2.93 0.59
C SER A 18 19.55 3.26 1.86
N MET A 19 19.11 2.26 2.62
CA MET A 19 18.49 2.44 3.94
C MET A 19 19.58 2.78 4.98
N LYS A 20 20.24 3.95 4.85
CA LYS A 20 21.11 4.47 5.91
C LYS A 20 20.32 4.46 7.22
N MET A 21 20.69 3.57 8.13
CA MET A 21 20.16 3.50 9.49
C MET A 21 20.97 4.48 10.37
N PRO A 22 20.45 5.63 10.73
CA PRO A 22 20.98 6.30 11.90
C PRO A 22 20.55 5.47 13.12
N ALA A 23 21.49 4.72 13.65
CA ALA A 23 21.31 3.98 14.89
C ALA A 23 21.41 4.96 16.06
N GLN A 24 20.31 5.62 16.40
CA GLN A 24 20.14 6.26 17.72
C GLN A 24 18.63 6.41 17.97
N GLY A 25 17.98 5.35 18.46
CA GLY A 25 16.70 5.43 19.14
C GLY A 25 16.97 5.37 20.62
N ILE A 26 16.75 6.45 21.34
CA ILE A 26 16.63 6.43 22.80
C ILE A 26 15.45 5.50 23.10
N PHE A 27 15.76 4.34 23.70
CA PHE A 27 14.75 3.41 24.16
C PHE A 27 14.08 4.02 25.39
N VAL A 28 12.90 4.59 25.25
CA VAL A 28 12.07 4.91 26.39
C VAL A 28 11.43 3.61 26.87
N SER A 29 11.87 3.17 28.02
CA SER A 29 11.27 2.10 28.82
C SER A 29 9.82 2.49 29.14
N SER A 30 8.89 1.57 28.90
CA SER A 30 7.46 1.60 29.22
C SER A 30 6.67 2.87 28.83
N ALA A 31 5.67 2.70 27.95
CA ALA A 31 4.73 3.76 27.57
C ALA A 31 4.00 4.40 28.79
N ASP A 32 3.96 3.68 29.93
CA ASP A 32 3.27 4.10 31.15
C ASP A 32 3.96 5.26 31.88
N SER A 33 5.28 5.45 31.71
CA SER A 33 6.05 6.51 32.38
C SER A 33 6.03 7.86 31.62
N LEU A 34 5.44 7.93 30.43
CA LEU A 34 5.40 9.17 29.63
C LEU A 34 4.31 10.12 30.14
N PRO A 35 4.52 11.45 30.10
CA PRO A 35 3.49 12.43 30.42
C PRO A 35 2.27 12.31 29.49
N GLU A 36 1.07 12.68 30.00
CA GLU A 36 -0.13 12.81 29.20
C GLU A 36 0.09 13.81 28.05
N GLY A 37 -0.55 13.54 26.90
CA GLY A 37 -0.39 14.36 25.71
C GLY A 37 0.91 14.11 24.90
N THR A 38 1.81 13.23 25.36
CA THR A 38 3.01 12.85 24.60
C THR A 38 2.63 12.24 23.27
N LYS A 39 3.24 12.72 22.19
CA LYS A 39 3.04 12.17 20.85
C LYS A 39 3.90 10.92 20.69
N MET A 40 3.26 9.80 20.37
CA MET A 40 3.90 8.53 20.02
C MET A 40 3.83 8.33 18.52
N VAL A 41 4.96 8.02 17.89
CA VAL A 41 5.06 7.77 16.46
C VAL A 41 5.65 6.40 16.25
N THR A 42 4.94 5.56 15.52
CA THR A 42 5.42 4.27 15.02
C THR A 42 5.59 4.38 13.52
N ASN A 43 6.79 4.18 13.02
CA ASN A 43 7.08 4.15 11.59
C ASN A 43 7.66 2.79 11.21
N ALA A 44 7.02 2.12 10.26
CA ALA A 44 7.52 0.90 9.64
C ALA A 44 7.94 1.19 8.20
N LYS A 45 9.13 0.76 7.82
CA LYS A 45 9.60 0.77 6.42
C LYS A 45 9.74 -0.67 5.98
N LEU A 46 8.95 -1.04 4.97
CA LEU A 46 8.83 -2.41 4.48
C LEU A 46 9.18 -2.47 3.00
N ILE A 47 9.79 -3.57 2.61
CA ILE A 47 9.91 -3.99 1.22
C ILE A 47 9.07 -5.25 1.03
N GLY A 48 8.57 -5.45 -0.17
CA GLY A 48 7.73 -6.61 -0.49
C GLY A 48 8.00 -7.16 -1.87
N VAL A 49 7.73 -8.43 -2.00
CA VAL A 49 7.68 -9.12 -3.28
C VAL A 49 6.39 -9.92 -3.34
N GLY A 50 5.72 -9.89 -4.48
CA GLY A 50 4.42 -10.54 -4.63
C GLY A 50 4.19 -11.14 -6.00
N ALA A 51 3.15 -11.95 -6.10
CA ALA A 51 2.54 -12.35 -7.35
C ALA A 51 1.44 -11.35 -7.70
N THR A 52 1.37 -10.95 -8.96
CA THR A 52 0.36 -10.03 -9.46
C THR A 52 -0.35 -10.58 -10.69
N ASN A 53 -1.63 -10.22 -10.84
CA ASN A 53 -2.41 -10.46 -12.04
C ASN A 53 -3.02 -9.13 -12.50
N LEU A 54 -2.79 -8.79 -13.77
CA LEU A 54 -3.18 -7.55 -14.40
C LEU A 54 -4.19 -7.83 -15.52
N LEU A 55 -5.19 -6.98 -15.64
CA LEU A 55 -6.10 -6.88 -16.77
C LEU A 55 -6.42 -5.41 -17.01
N ASP A 56 -6.35 -4.97 -18.26
CA ASP A 56 -6.88 -3.70 -18.69
C ASP A 56 -7.39 -3.81 -20.12
N THR A 57 -8.72 -3.84 -20.26
CA THR A 57 -9.36 -4.02 -21.58
C THR A 57 -9.17 -2.83 -22.54
N TYR A 58 -8.64 -1.70 -22.06
CA TYR A 58 -8.18 -0.61 -22.91
C TYR A 58 -6.91 -0.99 -23.68
N LEU A 59 -6.00 -1.73 -23.02
CA LEU A 59 -4.72 -2.13 -23.61
C LEU A 59 -4.80 -3.50 -24.26
N SER A 60 -5.43 -4.47 -23.59
CA SER A 60 -5.52 -5.85 -24.04
C SER A 60 -6.65 -6.58 -23.32
N PRO A 61 -7.41 -7.45 -23.99
CA PRO A 61 -8.40 -8.32 -23.34
C PRO A 61 -7.77 -9.50 -22.58
N GLU A 62 -6.45 -9.66 -22.64
CA GLU A 62 -5.73 -10.78 -22.02
C GLU A 62 -5.35 -10.49 -20.58
N HIS A 63 -5.23 -11.55 -19.78
CA HIS A 63 -4.67 -11.49 -18.43
C HIS A 63 -3.15 -11.64 -18.47
N TYR A 64 -2.48 -10.82 -17.69
CA TYR A 64 -1.03 -10.84 -17.50
C TYR A 64 -0.71 -11.21 -16.07
N SER A 65 0.16 -12.19 -15.86
CA SER A 65 0.56 -12.64 -14.53
C SER A 65 2.06 -12.53 -14.34
N GLY A 66 2.49 -12.11 -13.15
CA GLY A 66 3.90 -11.88 -12.93
C GLY A 66 4.27 -11.49 -11.52
N VAL A 67 5.32 -10.70 -11.39
CA VAL A 67 5.94 -10.32 -10.12
C VAL A 67 5.72 -8.84 -9.85
N ASP A 68 5.37 -8.51 -8.60
CA ASP A 68 5.29 -7.16 -8.06
C ASP A 68 6.42 -6.95 -7.03
N LEU A 69 7.10 -5.83 -7.13
CA LEU A 69 8.08 -5.35 -6.16
C LEU A 69 7.55 -4.06 -5.55
N ARG A 70 7.57 -3.95 -4.21
CA ARG A 70 7.01 -2.80 -3.53
C ARG A 70 7.82 -2.32 -2.35
N PHE A 71 7.67 -1.04 -2.07
CA PHE A 71 8.15 -0.37 -0.89
C PHE A 71 6.99 0.33 -0.18
N LEU A 72 6.95 0.22 1.14
CA LEU A 72 5.96 0.90 1.98
C LEU A 72 6.65 1.66 3.11
N SER A 73 6.18 2.87 3.36
CA SER A 73 6.44 3.62 4.59
C SER A 73 5.13 3.83 5.31
N HIS A 74 4.93 3.12 6.41
CA HIS A 74 3.71 3.11 7.19
C HIS A 74 3.93 3.80 8.53
N THR A 75 3.25 4.91 8.77
CA THR A 75 3.42 5.75 9.95
C THR A 75 2.11 5.88 10.70
N VAL A 76 2.11 5.49 11.96
CA VAL A 76 0.99 5.71 12.89
C VAL A 76 1.40 6.72 13.95
N ARG A 77 0.54 7.69 14.19
CA ARG A 77 0.71 8.75 15.19
C ARG A 77 -0.43 8.68 16.18
N GLU A 78 -0.08 8.49 17.43
CA GLU A 78 -1.00 8.48 18.57
C GLU A 78 -0.57 9.54 19.59
N ARG A 79 -1.48 9.90 20.48
CA ARG A 79 -1.15 10.76 21.62
C ARG A 79 -1.59 10.04 22.89
N LYS A 80 -0.74 10.01 23.92
CA LYS A 80 -1.09 9.44 25.21
C LYS A 80 -2.31 10.18 25.79
N GLY A 81 -3.31 9.42 26.28
CA GLY A 81 -4.57 9.96 26.76
C GLY A 81 -5.59 10.33 25.67
N SER A 82 -5.30 10.05 24.40
CA SER A 82 -6.24 10.28 23.29
C SER A 82 -6.72 8.97 22.71
N ASP A 83 -8.01 8.93 22.36
CA ASP A 83 -8.62 7.79 21.66
C ASP A 83 -8.59 7.97 20.13
N TRP A 84 -7.77 8.87 19.63
CA TRP A 84 -7.61 9.12 18.21
C TRP A 84 -6.20 8.83 17.73
N SER A 85 -6.09 8.19 16.56
CA SER A 85 -4.84 8.00 15.83
C SER A 85 -4.94 8.53 14.41
N ARG A 86 -3.78 8.86 13.85
CA ARG A 86 -3.62 9.23 12.45
C ARG A 86 -2.65 8.26 11.82
N GLN A 87 -2.99 7.76 10.64
CA GLN A 87 -2.16 6.87 9.87
C GLN A 87 -1.79 7.53 8.55
N LEU A 88 -0.56 7.37 8.14
CA LEU A 88 -0.02 7.84 6.88
C LEU A 88 0.74 6.69 6.23
N VAL A 89 0.37 6.34 5.01
CA VAL A 89 1.07 5.33 4.22
C VAL A 89 1.54 5.94 2.92
N TRP A 90 2.81 5.72 2.61
CA TRP A 90 3.38 5.91 1.29
C TRP A 90 3.79 4.56 0.74
N GLN A 91 3.33 4.23 -0.44
CA GLN A 91 3.67 3.00 -1.12
C GLN A 91 4.08 3.31 -2.56
N GLY A 92 5.12 2.64 -3.02
CA GLY A 92 5.47 2.57 -4.43
C GLY A 92 5.64 1.12 -4.84
N ASN A 93 5.14 0.75 -6.02
CA ASN A 93 5.35 -0.59 -6.56
C ASN A 93 5.60 -0.54 -8.06
N VAL A 94 6.30 -1.56 -8.54
CA VAL A 94 6.48 -1.88 -9.95
C VAL A 94 6.19 -3.35 -10.17
N ALA A 95 5.45 -3.65 -11.22
CA ALA A 95 5.08 -5.01 -11.59
C ALA A 95 5.50 -5.32 -13.03
N PHE A 96 5.90 -6.57 -13.25
CA PHE A 96 6.25 -7.11 -14.56
C PHE A 96 5.47 -8.41 -14.74
N ALA A 97 4.65 -8.47 -15.77
CA ALA A 97 3.75 -9.58 -16.00
C ALA A 97 3.76 -9.97 -17.47
N ASP A 98 3.60 -11.26 -17.74
CA ASP A 98 3.55 -11.82 -19.07
C ASP A 98 2.16 -12.46 -19.30
N ASN A 99 1.68 -12.47 -20.54
CA ASN A 99 0.46 -13.18 -20.89
C ASN A 99 0.73 -14.70 -20.91
N ARG A 100 -0.32 -15.49 -20.98
CA ARG A 100 -0.24 -16.96 -20.95
C ARG A 100 0.64 -17.56 -22.06
N ALA A 101 0.68 -16.92 -23.23
CA ALA A 101 1.46 -17.37 -24.38
C ALA A 101 2.94 -16.97 -24.30
N ASN A 102 3.32 -16.09 -23.36
CA ASN A 102 4.63 -15.42 -23.27
C ASN A 102 5.00 -14.60 -24.54
N GLU A 103 4.01 -14.15 -25.28
CA GLU A 103 4.19 -13.34 -26.49
C GLU A 103 4.02 -11.85 -26.25
N GLY A 104 3.48 -11.46 -25.09
CA GLY A 104 3.26 -10.07 -24.68
C GLY A 104 3.52 -9.88 -23.20
N SER A 105 4.05 -8.71 -22.86
CA SER A 105 4.36 -8.33 -21.48
C SER A 105 3.67 -7.03 -21.10
N GLU A 106 3.32 -6.89 -19.83
CA GLU A 106 2.87 -5.65 -19.23
C GLU A 106 3.80 -5.22 -18.09
N MET A 107 4.01 -3.92 -18.00
CA MET A 107 4.70 -3.27 -16.90
C MET A 107 3.75 -2.29 -16.23
N ALA A 108 3.56 -2.41 -14.93
CA ALA A 108 2.79 -1.47 -14.12
C ALA A 108 3.68 -0.76 -13.12
N GLY A 109 3.38 0.50 -12.84
CA GLY A 109 3.99 1.26 -11.75
C GLY A 109 2.93 2.10 -11.04
N THR A 110 2.93 2.10 -9.71
CA THR A 110 1.97 2.89 -8.92
C THR A 110 2.66 3.53 -7.73
N LEU A 111 2.33 4.81 -7.50
CA LEU A 111 2.56 5.51 -6.25
C LEU A 111 1.22 5.68 -5.56
N ASN A 112 1.15 5.28 -4.30
CA ASN A 112 -0.05 5.35 -3.49
C ASN A 112 0.22 6.14 -2.21
N PHE A 113 -0.71 7.00 -1.87
CA PHE A 113 -0.71 7.81 -0.66
C PHE A 113 -2.02 7.61 0.09
N GLN A 114 -1.93 7.24 1.38
CA GLN A 114 -3.09 7.04 2.23
C GLN A 114 -2.98 7.88 3.50
N TYR A 115 -4.07 8.54 3.85
CA TYR A 115 -4.22 9.25 5.10
C TYR A 115 -5.51 8.82 5.79
N ALA A 116 -5.38 8.27 7.01
CA ALA A 116 -6.52 7.81 7.78
C ALA A 116 -6.56 8.45 9.17
N ILE A 117 -7.79 8.63 9.65
CA ILE A 117 -8.09 9.02 11.03
C ILE A 117 -8.95 7.91 11.63
N HIS A 118 -8.50 7.36 12.77
CA HIS A 118 -9.19 6.27 13.44
C HIS A 118 -9.49 6.62 14.90
N HIS A 119 -10.64 6.20 15.38
CA HIS A 119 -10.92 6.04 16.80
C HIS A 119 -10.34 4.73 17.31
N ILE A 120 -9.81 4.73 18.53
CA ILE A 120 -9.12 3.59 19.15
C ILE A 120 -9.94 3.09 20.34
N TRP A 121 -10.26 1.81 20.35
CA TRP A 121 -10.77 1.09 21.52
C TRP A 121 -9.66 0.22 22.07
N ARG A 122 -9.39 0.38 23.39
CA ARG A 122 -8.39 -0.41 24.11
C ARG A 122 -9.09 -1.43 24.96
N LEU A 123 -8.88 -2.70 24.67
CA LEU A 123 -9.49 -3.86 25.31
C LEU A 123 -8.41 -4.76 25.92
N VAL A 124 -8.79 -5.67 26.80
CA VAL A 124 -7.89 -6.66 27.41
C VAL A 124 -6.67 -5.97 28.05
N ASP A 125 -6.91 -5.01 28.94
CA ASP A 125 -5.89 -4.20 29.62
C ASP A 125 -4.91 -3.51 28.63
N GLY A 126 -5.45 -3.04 27.49
CA GLY A 126 -4.69 -2.35 26.44
C GLY A 126 -3.90 -3.26 25.51
N ARG A 127 -3.91 -4.59 25.71
CA ARG A 127 -3.23 -5.53 24.80
C ARG A 127 -3.90 -5.63 23.44
N LEU A 128 -5.22 -5.49 23.37
CA LEU A 128 -5.97 -5.46 22.12
C LEU A 128 -6.39 -4.02 21.82
N ARG A 129 -5.90 -3.48 20.72
CA ARG A 129 -6.27 -2.16 20.22
C ARG A 129 -7.04 -2.34 18.91
N LEU A 130 -8.32 -2.02 18.93
CA LEU A 130 -9.17 -1.97 17.74
C LEU A 130 -9.25 -0.52 17.27
N LYS A 131 -9.23 -0.31 15.98
CA LYS A 131 -9.32 1.00 15.35
C LYS A 131 -10.31 0.96 14.20
N ALA A 132 -11.15 1.98 14.10
CA ALA A 132 -12.01 2.17 12.94
C ALA A 132 -12.13 3.64 12.61
N GLY A 133 -12.27 3.95 11.32
CA GLY A 133 -12.37 5.32 10.85
C GLY A 133 -12.45 5.45 9.35
N ALA A 134 -12.07 6.62 8.87
CA ALA A 134 -12.08 6.95 7.46
C ALA A 134 -10.65 7.17 6.93
N MET A 135 -10.44 6.84 5.67
CA MET A 135 -9.19 6.96 4.95
C MET A 135 -9.42 7.64 3.60
N ALA A 136 -8.61 8.65 3.29
CA ALA A 136 -8.43 9.13 1.93
C ALA A 136 -7.26 8.37 1.29
N ASP A 137 -7.46 7.91 0.07
CA ASP A 137 -6.51 7.10 -0.70
C ASP A 137 -6.32 7.73 -2.08
N ALA A 138 -5.09 8.09 -2.43
CA ALA A 138 -4.75 8.66 -3.73
C ALA A 138 -3.75 7.75 -4.45
N ASN A 139 -4.07 7.39 -5.69
CA ASN A 139 -3.26 6.55 -6.55
C ASN A 139 -2.85 7.31 -7.80
N VAL A 140 -1.56 7.23 -8.13
CA VAL A 140 -0.99 7.72 -9.39
C VAL A 140 -0.12 6.63 -9.98
N GLY A 141 -0.42 6.20 -11.19
CA GLY A 141 0.31 5.11 -11.81
C GLY A 141 0.12 5.01 -13.31
N PHE A 142 0.71 3.97 -13.85
CA PHE A 142 0.60 3.64 -15.28
C PHE A 142 0.60 2.13 -15.48
N LEU A 143 0.07 1.72 -16.61
CA LEU A 143 0.21 0.39 -17.18
C LEU A 143 0.72 0.53 -18.62
N TYR A 144 1.70 -0.26 -18.99
CA TYR A 144 2.29 -0.26 -20.33
C TYR A 144 2.26 -1.68 -20.91
N ASN A 145 1.69 -1.84 -22.11
CA ASN A 145 1.59 -3.10 -22.81
C ASN A 145 2.52 -3.11 -24.04
N THR A 146 3.36 -4.13 -24.15
CA THR A 146 4.38 -4.21 -25.22
C THR A 146 3.82 -4.62 -26.57
N ARG A 147 2.60 -5.17 -26.64
CA ARG A 147 1.95 -5.61 -27.88
C ARG A 147 1.04 -4.56 -28.52
N ASN A 148 0.54 -3.61 -27.72
CA ASN A 148 -0.34 -2.58 -28.22
C ASN A 148 0.48 -1.47 -28.89
N GLY A 149 0.50 -1.45 -30.22
CA GLY A 149 1.29 -0.48 -30.98
C GLY A 149 0.64 0.90 -31.11
N ASN A 150 -0.67 1.02 -30.89
CA ASN A 150 -1.40 2.27 -31.07
C ASN A 150 -1.53 3.06 -29.76
N ASN A 151 -2.00 2.42 -28.70
CA ASN A 151 -2.14 3.01 -27.36
C ASN A 151 -1.46 2.10 -26.32
N PRO A 152 -0.12 2.10 -26.23
CA PRO A 152 0.59 1.13 -25.40
C PRO A 152 0.52 1.42 -23.89
N ALA A 153 0.08 2.62 -23.50
CA ALA A 153 0.09 3.08 -22.13
C ALA A 153 -1.31 3.49 -21.63
N GLN A 154 -1.59 3.19 -20.37
CA GLN A 154 -2.78 3.60 -19.64
C GLN A 154 -2.38 4.30 -18.36
N ALA A 155 -2.88 5.51 -18.11
CA ALA A 155 -2.74 6.20 -16.84
C ALA A 155 -3.71 5.61 -15.81
N ARG A 156 -3.24 5.45 -14.58
CA ARG A 156 -4.01 4.96 -13.43
C ARG A 156 -4.05 6.05 -12.37
N LEU A 157 -5.13 6.82 -12.33
CA LEU A 157 -5.31 7.90 -11.37
C LEU A 157 -6.62 7.68 -10.64
N SER A 158 -6.59 7.67 -9.30
CA SER A 158 -7.80 7.65 -8.48
C SER A 158 -7.61 8.40 -7.18
N LEU A 159 -8.73 8.89 -6.65
CA LEU A 159 -8.86 9.47 -5.32
C LEU A 159 -10.10 8.90 -4.67
N ASP A 160 -9.94 8.18 -3.56
CA ASP A 160 -11.01 7.40 -2.94
C ASP A 160 -11.18 7.76 -1.46
N LEU A 161 -12.41 7.67 -0.98
CA LEU A 161 -12.76 7.66 0.43
C LEU A 161 -13.17 6.25 0.85
N SER A 162 -12.52 5.75 1.90
CA SER A 162 -12.62 4.37 2.35
C SER A 162 -12.91 4.31 3.85
N PRO A 163 -13.87 3.51 4.34
CA PRO A 163 -13.80 2.98 5.68
C PRO A 163 -12.51 2.19 5.85
N SER A 164 -11.89 2.35 7.00
CA SER A 164 -10.63 1.69 7.35
C SER A 164 -10.71 1.15 8.76
N VAL A 165 -10.29 -0.09 8.94
CA VAL A 165 -10.22 -0.76 10.22
C VAL A 165 -8.81 -1.29 10.47
N ALA A 166 -8.40 -1.29 11.74
CA ALA A 166 -7.15 -1.91 12.14
C ALA A 166 -7.30 -2.58 13.51
N ALA A 167 -6.53 -3.63 13.73
CA ALA A 167 -6.42 -4.32 15.01
C ALA A 167 -4.94 -4.57 15.32
N ALA A 168 -4.54 -4.40 16.58
CA ALA A 168 -3.22 -4.75 17.05
C ALA A 168 -3.35 -5.51 18.36
N TYR A 169 -2.73 -6.69 18.43
CA TYR A 169 -2.76 -7.55 19.61
C TYR A 169 -1.35 -7.84 20.10
N ASP A 170 -1.07 -7.42 21.35
CA ASP A 170 0.21 -7.65 22.01
C ASP A 170 0.15 -8.94 22.83
N PHE A 171 1.07 -9.85 22.57
CA PHE A 171 1.17 -11.11 23.29
C PHE A 171 2.64 -11.51 23.50
N ARG A 172 2.85 -12.57 24.29
CA ARG A 172 4.18 -13.15 24.50
C ARG A 172 4.19 -14.59 24.04
N LEU A 173 5.21 -14.95 23.30
CA LEU A 173 5.47 -16.33 22.91
C LEU A 173 6.91 -16.68 23.27
N TRP A 174 7.12 -17.75 24.02
CA TRP A 174 8.42 -18.14 24.58
C TRP A 174 9.16 -16.99 25.30
N GLY A 175 8.41 -16.20 26.08
CA GLY A 175 8.92 -15.04 26.82
C GLY A 175 9.25 -13.80 25.98
N LYS A 176 9.18 -13.88 24.64
CA LYS A 176 9.45 -12.76 23.73
C LYS A 176 8.16 -11.98 23.43
N PRO A 177 8.20 -10.64 23.47
CA PRO A 177 7.04 -9.81 23.11
C PRO A 177 6.84 -9.81 21.59
N LEU A 178 5.59 -9.99 21.17
CA LEU A 178 5.14 -9.98 19.81
C LEU A 178 3.91 -9.08 19.67
N THR A 179 3.71 -8.45 18.51
CA THR A 179 2.49 -7.73 18.17
C THR A 179 1.97 -8.23 16.83
N LEU A 180 0.75 -8.78 16.82
CA LEU A 180 0.03 -9.11 15.60
C LEU A 180 -0.78 -7.88 15.17
N ASN A 181 -0.61 -7.44 13.93
CA ASN A 181 -1.34 -6.31 13.36
C ASN A 181 -2.15 -6.78 12.16
N TYR A 182 -3.39 -6.32 12.08
CA TYR A 182 -4.25 -6.49 10.90
C TYR A 182 -4.83 -5.13 10.51
N GLU A 183 -4.88 -4.84 9.23
CA GLU A 183 -5.48 -3.63 8.67
C GLU A 183 -6.28 -3.99 7.43
N ALA A 184 -7.43 -3.33 7.23
CA ALA A 184 -8.23 -3.48 6.03
C ALA A 184 -8.91 -2.16 5.67
N SER A 185 -9.07 -1.91 4.36
CA SER A 185 -9.82 -0.78 3.83
C SER A 185 -10.49 -1.15 2.50
N VAL A 186 -11.64 -0.52 2.27
CA VAL A 186 -12.48 -0.76 1.09
C VAL A 186 -12.95 0.60 0.56
N PRO A 187 -12.61 1.01 -0.68
CA PRO A 187 -13.15 2.22 -1.28
C PRO A 187 -14.69 2.18 -1.36
N LEU A 188 -15.34 3.23 -0.88
CA LEU A 188 -16.79 3.36 -0.99
C LEU A 188 -17.21 4.32 -2.10
N VAL A 189 -16.54 5.48 -2.16
CA VAL A 189 -16.80 6.51 -3.16
C VAL A 189 -15.47 7.15 -3.56
N GLY A 190 -15.37 7.59 -4.80
CA GLY A 190 -14.15 8.21 -5.30
C GLY A 190 -14.30 8.85 -6.65
N LEU A 191 -13.17 9.23 -7.21
CA LEU A 191 -13.01 9.74 -8.56
C LEU A 191 -11.88 8.96 -9.24
N MET A 192 -12.08 8.56 -10.48
CA MET A 192 -11.10 7.83 -11.27
C MET A 192 -10.97 8.46 -12.65
N PHE A 193 -9.74 8.55 -13.15
CA PHE A 193 -9.50 8.85 -14.56
C PHE A 193 -9.63 7.57 -15.37
N SER A 194 -10.42 7.62 -16.44
CA SER A 194 -10.57 6.54 -17.40
C SER A 194 -10.87 7.12 -18.77
N PRO A 195 -10.17 6.71 -19.85
CA PRO A 195 -10.63 7.00 -21.20
C PRO A 195 -11.97 6.30 -21.46
N ASN A 196 -12.69 6.75 -22.47
CA ASN A 196 -13.84 6.01 -22.98
C ASN A 196 -13.38 4.83 -23.85
N TYR A 197 -14.25 3.85 -24.01
CA TYR A 197 -13.96 2.74 -24.93
C TYR A 197 -13.66 3.26 -26.35
N GLY A 198 -12.49 2.90 -26.88
CA GLY A 198 -12.03 3.34 -28.20
C GLY A 198 -11.44 4.75 -28.27
N GLN A 199 -11.48 5.53 -27.18
CA GLN A 199 -10.89 6.87 -27.12
C GLN A 199 -9.36 6.78 -26.96
N SER A 200 -8.62 7.53 -27.77
CA SER A 200 -7.16 7.61 -27.67
C SER A 200 -6.69 8.73 -26.73
N TYR A 201 -5.47 8.61 -26.21
CA TYR A 201 -4.84 9.68 -25.45
C TYR A 201 -4.58 10.94 -26.29
N TYR A 202 -4.42 10.80 -27.61
CA TYR A 202 -4.30 11.92 -28.53
C TYR A 202 -5.59 12.75 -28.54
N GLU A 203 -6.75 12.10 -28.65
CA GLU A 203 -8.05 12.77 -28.61
C GLU A 203 -8.27 13.49 -27.27
N ILE A 204 -7.87 12.88 -26.14
CA ILE A 204 -8.01 13.50 -24.82
C ILE A 204 -7.09 14.73 -24.70
N PHE A 205 -5.77 14.57 -24.91
CA PHE A 205 -4.80 15.59 -24.52
C PHE A 205 -4.42 16.54 -25.65
N SER A 206 -4.55 16.16 -26.92
CA SER A 206 -4.20 17.01 -28.07
C SER A 206 -5.43 17.68 -28.68
N GLU A 207 -6.55 16.98 -28.74
CA GLU A 207 -7.80 17.53 -29.29
C GLU A 207 -8.72 18.13 -28.23
N GLY A 208 -8.40 17.90 -26.93
CA GLY A 208 -9.15 18.46 -25.81
C GLY A 208 -10.51 17.79 -25.58
N ASN A 209 -10.69 16.56 -26.01
CA ASN A 209 -11.91 15.79 -25.78
C ASN A 209 -11.87 15.12 -24.41
N TYR A 210 -12.29 15.86 -23.38
CA TYR A 210 -12.29 15.41 -21.97
C TYR A 210 -13.63 14.82 -21.52
N ASP A 211 -14.53 14.50 -22.44
CA ASP A 211 -15.87 14.03 -22.10
C ASP A 211 -15.82 12.73 -21.30
N HIS A 212 -16.41 12.76 -20.09
CA HIS A 212 -16.53 11.62 -19.16
C HIS A 212 -15.20 10.91 -18.79
N ASN A 213 -14.05 11.56 -18.91
CA ASN A 213 -12.77 10.97 -18.51
C ASN A 213 -12.52 11.00 -17.00
N LEU A 214 -13.16 11.92 -16.27
CA LEU A 214 -13.18 11.91 -14.80
C LEU A 214 -14.49 11.31 -14.32
N VAL A 215 -14.41 10.07 -13.81
CA VAL A 215 -15.59 9.26 -13.50
C VAL A 215 -15.77 9.17 -11.98
N PRO A 216 -16.93 9.59 -11.43
CA PRO A 216 -17.29 9.26 -10.06
C PRO A 216 -17.42 7.75 -9.90
N THR A 217 -16.78 7.20 -8.87
CA THR A 217 -16.77 5.78 -8.58
C THR A 217 -17.49 5.46 -7.27
N THR A 218 -17.99 4.25 -7.19
CA THR A 218 -18.61 3.68 -5.99
C THR A 218 -18.11 2.27 -5.79
N PHE A 219 -18.36 1.67 -4.64
CA PHE A 219 -18.04 0.26 -4.41
C PHE A 219 -18.56 -0.68 -5.51
N GLY A 220 -19.71 -0.37 -6.12
CA GLY A 220 -20.26 -1.18 -7.23
C GLY A 220 -19.45 -1.10 -8.52
N SER A 221 -18.84 0.04 -8.84
CA SER A 221 -18.01 0.23 -10.03
C SER A 221 -16.53 -0.10 -9.81
N THR A 222 -16.05 0.02 -8.55
CA THR A 222 -14.64 -0.23 -8.17
C THR A 222 -14.54 -1.11 -6.92
N PRO A 223 -15.04 -2.36 -6.95
CA PRO A 223 -14.98 -3.25 -5.79
C PRO A 223 -13.52 -3.64 -5.52
N SER A 224 -12.91 -2.93 -4.59
CA SER A 224 -11.49 -3.06 -4.25
C SER A 224 -11.33 -3.36 -2.77
N LEU A 225 -10.24 -4.06 -2.40
CA LEU A 225 -9.91 -4.40 -1.03
C LEU A 225 -8.40 -4.32 -0.85
N ARG A 226 -7.96 -3.58 0.14
CA ARG A 226 -6.59 -3.65 0.64
C ARG A 226 -6.61 -4.22 2.05
N GLN A 227 -5.73 -5.20 2.31
CA GLN A 227 -5.57 -5.79 3.63
C GLN A 227 -4.10 -6.11 3.91
N MET A 228 -3.70 -5.97 5.16
CA MET A 228 -2.33 -6.28 5.59
C MET A 228 -2.36 -6.98 6.95
N LEU A 229 -1.77 -8.17 7.02
CA LEU A 229 -1.56 -8.94 8.25
C LEU A 229 -0.07 -9.03 8.52
N THR A 230 0.39 -8.50 9.65
CA THR A 230 1.83 -8.46 9.98
C THR A 230 2.09 -8.84 11.42
N LEU A 231 3.28 -9.37 11.66
CA LEU A 231 3.82 -9.70 12.97
C LEU A 231 5.05 -8.84 13.24
N ASP A 232 5.01 -8.08 14.34
CA ASP A 232 6.17 -7.38 14.88
C ASP A 232 6.89 -8.28 15.89
N PHE A 233 8.20 -8.42 15.75
CA PHE A 233 9.05 -9.18 16.68
C PHE A 233 10.39 -8.48 16.85
N ARG A 234 11.03 -8.71 18.01
CA ARG A 234 12.33 -8.12 18.32
C ARG A 234 13.46 -9.09 17.99
N LEU A 235 14.40 -8.66 17.16
CA LEU A 235 15.61 -9.40 16.82
C LEU A 235 16.80 -8.44 16.81
N LEU A 236 17.91 -8.80 17.49
CA LEU A 236 19.15 -8.03 17.56
C LEU A 236 18.92 -6.53 17.89
N HIS A 237 18.17 -6.25 18.96
CA HIS A 237 17.81 -4.90 19.42
C HIS A 237 16.92 -4.07 18.47
N THR A 238 16.52 -4.63 17.33
CA THR A 238 15.66 -3.99 16.35
C THR A 238 14.30 -4.66 16.33
N THR A 239 13.22 -3.88 16.16
CA THR A 239 11.89 -4.43 15.90
C THR A 239 11.73 -4.62 14.40
N TRP A 240 11.47 -5.86 14.03
CA TRP A 240 11.17 -6.27 12.68
C TRP A 240 9.67 -6.45 12.51
N ARG A 241 9.19 -6.18 11.32
CA ARG A 241 7.82 -6.47 10.89
C ARG A 241 7.88 -7.36 9.66
N MET A 242 7.13 -8.44 9.66
CA MET A 242 6.95 -9.28 8.48
C MET A 242 5.49 -9.69 8.35
N GLY A 243 5.03 -9.96 7.15
CA GLY A 243 3.67 -10.41 6.94
C GLY A 243 3.23 -10.44 5.50
N TYR A 244 1.92 -10.45 5.33
CA TYR A 244 1.21 -10.53 4.06
C TYR A 244 0.48 -9.22 3.77
N LEU A 245 0.51 -8.80 2.51
CA LEU A 245 -0.27 -7.70 1.96
C LEU A 245 -1.07 -8.22 0.76
N GLY A 246 -2.39 -8.15 0.85
CA GLY A 246 -3.31 -8.31 -0.25
C GLY A 246 -3.77 -6.94 -0.74
N ASP A 247 -3.57 -6.66 -2.03
CA ASP A 247 -3.87 -5.38 -2.66
C ASP A 247 -4.65 -5.65 -3.94
N TYR A 248 -5.97 -5.49 -3.87
CA TYR A 248 -6.90 -5.87 -4.93
C TYR A 248 -7.65 -4.65 -5.40
N HIS A 249 -7.34 -4.19 -6.59
CA HIS A 249 -8.02 -3.11 -7.27
C HIS A 249 -8.79 -3.65 -8.46
N GLN A 250 -10.04 -3.26 -8.58
CA GLN A 250 -10.89 -3.60 -9.71
C GLN A 250 -11.69 -2.37 -10.13
N ALA A 251 -11.93 -2.20 -11.43
CA ALA A 251 -12.80 -1.16 -11.95
C ALA A 251 -13.58 -1.65 -13.16
N SER A 252 -14.83 -1.18 -13.26
CA SER A 252 -15.68 -1.34 -14.43
C SER A 252 -16.34 0.01 -14.72
N VAL A 253 -15.67 0.83 -15.54
CA VAL A 253 -16.06 2.22 -15.85
C VAL A 253 -15.85 2.49 -17.35
N ASN A 254 -16.66 3.38 -17.93
CA ASN A 254 -16.57 3.77 -19.35
C ASN A 254 -16.52 2.58 -20.31
N HIS A 255 -17.28 1.51 -20.01
CA HIS A 255 -17.28 0.23 -20.75
C HIS A 255 -15.93 -0.49 -20.77
N LEU A 256 -14.98 -0.08 -19.94
CA LEU A 256 -13.68 -0.71 -19.75
C LEU A 256 -13.66 -1.48 -18.43
N LYS A 257 -13.01 -2.64 -18.45
CA LYS A 257 -12.74 -3.45 -17.25
C LYS A 257 -11.27 -3.47 -16.96
N SER A 258 -10.92 -3.30 -15.72
CA SER A 258 -9.54 -3.43 -15.27
C SER A 258 -9.44 -4.05 -13.89
N HIS A 259 -8.35 -4.77 -13.64
CA HIS A 259 -7.97 -5.16 -12.29
C HIS A 259 -6.46 -5.27 -12.12
N THR A 260 -6.05 -5.12 -10.88
CA THR A 260 -4.71 -5.44 -10.38
C THR A 260 -4.89 -6.21 -9.08
N TYR A 261 -4.60 -7.50 -9.09
CA TYR A 261 -4.66 -8.36 -7.91
C TYR A 261 -3.26 -8.74 -7.51
N THR A 262 -2.83 -8.29 -6.33
CA THR A 262 -1.48 -8.57 -5.83
C THR A 262 -1.53 -9.25 -4.48
N HIS A 263 -0.75 -10.31 -4.34
CA HIS A 263 -0.47 -11.03 -3.11
C HIS A 263 1.01 -10.88 -2.81
N ALA A 264 1.38 -10.14 -1.77
CA ALA A 264 2.78 -9.87 -1.46
C ALA A 264 3.15 -10.29 -0.05
N VAL A 265 4.37 -10.80 0.10
CA VAL A 265 5.05 -10.92 1.39
C VAL A 265 5.85 -9.64 1.61
N VAL A 266 5.74 -9.06 2.79
CA VAL A 266 6.44 -7.84 3.18
C VAL A 266 7.33 -8.08 4.40
N ILE A 267 8.48 -7.43 4.43
CA ILE A 267 9.41 -7.47 5.56
C ILE A 267 10.10 -6.11 5.72
N GLY A 268 10.42 -5.74 6.95
CA GLY A 268 11.16 -4.51 7.21
C GLY A 268 11.33 -4.19 8.68
N VAL A 269 11.64 -2.93 8.97
CA VAL A 269 11.97 -2.46 10.30
C VAL A 269 10.94 -1.48 10.84
N VAL A 270 10.68 -1.55 12.14
CA VAL A 270 9.78 -0.68 12.87
C VAL A 270 10.59 0.20 13.81
N LYS A 271 10.41 1.51 13.71
CA LYS A 271 10.94 2.49 14.66
C LYS A 271 9.79 3.08 15.46
N ARG A 272 9.96 3.13 16.79
CA ARG A 272 9.01 3.77 17.72
C ARG A 272 9.75 4.89 18.42
N PHE A 273 9.17 6.08 18.45
CA PHE A 273 9.72 7.22 19.18
C PHE A 273 8.61 8.09 19.74
N SER A 274 8.92 8.76 20.83
CA SER A 274 8.03 9.69 21.50
C SER A 274 8.58 11.11 21.39
N VAL A 275 7.71 12.06 21.12
CA VAL A 275 8.05 13.48 21.08
C VAL A 275 7.47 14.13 22.33
N VAL A 276 8.32 14.47 23.26
CA VAL A 276 7.97 15.22 24.47
C VAL A 276 8.18 16.71 24.15
N LYS A 277 7.16 17.55 24.42
CA LYS A 277 7.37 18.99 24.41
C LYS A 277 8.14 19.34 25.70
N LEU A 278 9.37 19.77 25.56
CA LEU A 278 10.03 20.51 26.64
C LEU A 278 9.25 21.83 26.84
N LYS A 279 8.80 22.06 28.08
CA LYS A 279 8.21 23.34 28.47
C LYS A 279 9.31 24.36 28.66
#